data_2fd5a3249cdccd1511603a68406481e8
#
_entry.id   2fd5a3249cdccd1511603a68406481e8
#
_cell.length_a   1.000
_cell.length_b   1.000
_cell.length_c   1.000
_cell.angle_alpha   90.00
_cell.angle_beta   90.00
_cell.angle_gamma   90.00
#
_symmetry.space_group_name_H-M   'P 1'
#
loop_
_entity.id
_entity.type
_entity.pdbx_description
1 polymer ?
#
loop_
_entity_poly.entity_id
_entity_poly.type
_entity_poly.pdbx_seq_one_letter_code
_entity_poly.pdbx_strand_id
1 'polypeptide(L)'
;MVRVAASVLAFSAMLLTGCSTPLHMSDDHVTSASRIKALDIRALTCEPVTALGVNAPAGIQGLTPTVAYALTTTLSRTKPPVRAVAMPETLSRLADNDLTGEYADLLAGFGRTGILERERLKRIGAALGSRYVMQPGLAEFSVGLFDKFEIWGIKIVRTRIATLRLWLQIWEAPTGHLLWERTGELTIAAPVVQQDTMMSLDDMAQKLWARMLEKDLFEGLPPSAACT
;
A
#
# COMPACT_ATOMS: atom_id res chain seq x y z
N MET A 1 9.67 65.83 21.74
CA MET A 1 9.17 64.55 22.35
C MET A 1 8.30 63.71 21.39
N VAL A 2 8.48 63.73 20.08
CA VAL A 2 7.57 63.03 19.10
C VAL A 2 8.30 61.92 18.31
N ARG A 3 9.61 61.72 18.50
CA ARG A 3 10.39 60.74 17.72
C ARG A 3 10.61 59.37 18.39
N VAL A 4 10.19 59.17 19.64
CA VAL A 4 10.39 57.90 20.35
C VAL A 4 9.17 56.94 20.23
N ALA A 5 7.98 57.45 19.95
CA ALA A 5 6.75 56.66 19.85
C ALA A 5 6.62 55.84 18.56
N ALA A 6 7.30 56.23 17.46
CA ALA A 6 7.17 55.54 16.16
C ALA A 6 8.02 54.28 16.08
N SER A 7 9.09 54.12 16.88
CA SER A 7 9.99 52.94 16.83
C SER A 7 9.46 51.72 17.56
N VAL A 8 8.56 51.89 18.53
CA VAL A 8 8.00 50.77 19.31
C VAL A 8 6.89 50.06 18.56
N LEU A 9 6.15 50.76 17.71
CA LEU A 9 5.07 50.17 16.89
C LEU A 9 5.56 49.30 15.73
N ALA A 10 6.77 49.59 15.21
CA ALA A 10 7.36 48.80 14.11
C ALA A 10 7.93 47.46 14.56
N PHE A 11 8.28 47.30 15.85
CA PHE A 11 8.85 46.06 16.38
C PHE A 11 7.77 45.03 16.77
N SER A 12 6.54 45.48 17.08
CA SER A 12 5.41 44.56 17.38
C SER A 12 4.77 43.90 16.18
N ALA A 13 4.98 44.43 14.96
CA ALA A 13 4.39 43.86 13.74
C ALA A 13 5.22 42.70 13.14
N MET A 14 6.46 42.54 13.55
CA MET A 14 7.35 41.47 13.02
C MET A 14 7.25 40.12 13.76
N LEU A 15 6.51 40.05 14.88
CA LEU A 15 6.39 38.81 15.66
C LEU A 15 5.16 37.96 15.28
N LEU A 16 4.33 38.38 14.30
CA LEU A 16 3.12 37.68 13.90
C LEU A 16 3.24 36.88 12.59
N THR A 17 4.40 36.88 11.93
CA THR A 17 4.66 35.93 10.84
C THR A 17 5.27 34.63 11.39
N GLY A 18 4.60 34.04 12.36
CA GLY A 18 4.86 32.66 12.78
C GLY A 18 4.52 31.76 11.60
N CYS A 19 5.55 31.17 10.96
CA CYS A 19 5.41 30.13 9.96
C CYS A 19 4.52 29.00 10.51
N SER A 20 3.27 29.02 10.16
CA SER A 20 2.40 27.85 10.28
C SER A 20 2.74 26.88 9.14
N THR A 21 3.95 26.29 9.18
CA THR A 21 4.21 25.08 8.40
C THR A 21 3.36 23.98 9.03
N PRO A 22 2.41 23.39 8.31
CA PRO A 22 1.71 22.23 8.80
C PRO A 22 2.76 21.14 9.04
N LEU A 23 2.94 20.71 10.29
CA LEU A 23 3.78 19.57 10.65
C LEU A 23 3.11 18.31 10.12
N HIS A 24 3.22 18.10 8.81
CA HIS A 24 2.82 16.88 8.16
C HIS A 24 4.06 15.96 8.14
N MET A 25 4.26 15.22 9.21
CA MET A 25 5.29 14.18 9.25
C MET A 25 4.71 12.93 8.64
N SER A 26 5.12 12.60 7.42
CA SER A 26 4.97 11.26 6.87
C SER A 26 6.31 10.56 7.01
N ASP A 27 6.41 9.57 7.88
CA ASP A 27 7.56 8.69 7.95
C ASP A 27 7.27 7.45 7.12
N ASP A 28 8.04 7.29 6.05
CA ASP A 28 7.91 6.26 5.04
C ASP A 28 9.05 5.26 5.20
N HIS A 29 8.90 4.22 5.97
CA HIS A 29 9.86 3.12 5.97
C HIS A 29 9.42 2.01 5.04
N VAL A 30 10.28 1.71 4.06
CA VAL A 30 10.17 0.49 3.25
C VAL A 30 11.27 -0.45 3.73
N THR A 31 10.89 -1.48 4.47
CA THR A 31 11.81 -2.47 5.00
C THR A 31 11.89 -3.67 4.08
N SER A 32 13.09 -3.98 3.61
CA SER A 32 13.52 -5.18 2.86
C SER A 32 12.70 -5.58 1.61
N ALA A 33 13.32 -5.45 0.44
CA ALA A 33 12.96 -6.21 -0.76
C ALA A 33 13.86 -7.43 -0.85
N SER A 34 13.29 -8.60 -1.09
CA SER A 34 14.05 -9.75 -1.55
C SER A 34 13.58 -10.17 -2.93
N ARG A 35 14.49 -10.05 -3.92
CA ARG A 35 14.29 -10.67 -5.22
C ARG A 35 14.88 -12.07 -5.13
N ILE A 36 14.03 -13.09 -5.02
CA ILE A 36 14.47 -14.47 -4.77
C ILE A 36 14.94 -15.15 -6.05
N LYS A 37 14.36 -14.80 -7.21
CA LYS A 37 14.71 -15.27 -8.55
C LYS A 37 14.57 -14.15 -9.58
N ALA A 38 15.11 -14.38 -10.79
CA ALA A 38 14.91 -13.45 -11.90
C ALA A 38 13.42 -13.40 -12.28
N LEU A 39 12.73 -12.31 -11.93
CA LEU A 39 11.40 -12.00 -12.38
C LEU A 39 11.49 -11.38 -13.78
N ASP A 40 10.79 -11.96 -14.77
CA ASP A 40 10.68 -11.37 -16.10
C ASP A 40 9.66 -10.22 -16.05
N ILE A 41 10.17 -9.01 -15.92
CA ILE A 41 9.36 -7.79 -15.83
C ILE A 41 8.55 -7.55 -17.12
N ARG A 42 9.10 -7.90 -18.29
CA ARG A 42 8.38 -7.74 -19.55
C ARG A 42 7.15 -8.66 -19.59
N ALA A 43 7.30 -9.91 -19.19
CA ALA A 43 6.16 -10.82 -19.09
C ALA A 43 5.14 -10.32 -18.03
N LEU A 44 5.61 -9.81 -16.88
CA LEU A 44 4.73 -9.24 -15.84
C LEU A 44 3.88 -8.06 -16.33
N THR A 45 4.40 -7.25 -17.24
CA THR A 45 3.69 -6.07 -17.76
C THR A 45 2.86 -6.39 -19.00
N CYS A 46 3.23 -7.43 -19.79
CA CYS A 46 2.58 -7.79 -21.05
C CYS A 46 1.50 -8.85 -20.91
N GLU A 47 1.60 -9.70 -19.90
CA GLU A 47 0.62 -10.75 -19.65
C GLU A 47 -0.37 -10.32 -18.55
N PRO A 48 -1.59 -10.87 -18.53
CA PRO A 48 -2.51 -10.65 -17.43
C PRO A 48 -1.94 -11.17 -16.11
N VAL A 49 -2.06 -10.39 -15.05
CA VAL A 49 -1.65 -10.76 -13.70
C VAL A 49 -2.89 -10.88 -12.83
N THR A 50 -3.01 -11.97 -12.09
CA THR A 50 -4.09 -12.13 -11.12
C THR A 50 -3.65 -11.67 -9.74
N ALA A 51 -4.37 -10.72 -9.13
CA ALA A 51 -4.26 -10.44 -7.72
C ALA A 51 -5.23 -11.33 -6.94
N LEU A 52 -4.70 -12.14 -6.02
CA LEU A 52 -5.52 -12.96 -5.10
C LEU A 52 -6.17 -12.08 -4.02
N GLY A 53 -7.06 -12.67 -3.24
CA GLY A 53 -7.66 -12.00 -2.09
C GLY A 53 -6.60 -11.52 -1.10
N VAL A 54 -6.81 -10.30 -0.55
CA VAL A 54 -5.89 -9.73 0.44
C VAL A 54 -5.91 -10.56 1.71
N ASN A 55 -4.75 -11.05 2.13
CA ASN A 55 -4.60 -11.71 3.43
C ASN A 55 -4.51 -10.66 4.54
N ALA A 56 -5.28 -10.83 5.61
CA ALA A 56 -5.30 -9.91 6.75
C ALA A 56 -5.64 -10.61 8.05
N PRO A 57 -5.14 -10.14 9.21
CA PRO A 57 -5.57 -10.58 10.53
C PRO A 57 -7.08 -10.42 10.73
N ALA A 58 -7.70 -11.30 11.50
CA ALA A 58 -9.16 -11.35 11.71
C ALA A 58 -9.78 -9.99 12.10
N GLY A 59 -9.09 -9.20 12.93
CA GLY A 59 -9.59 -7.89 13.40
C GLY A 59 -9.70 -6.79 12.35
N ILE A 60 -9.03 -6.93 11.20
CA ILE A 60 -8.97 -5.92 10.13
C ILE A 60 -9.38 -6.47 8.75
N GLN A 61 -9.95 -7.67 8.70
CA GLN A 61 -10.41 -8.28 7.44
C GLN A 61 -11.45 -7.44 6.69
N GLY A 62 -12.29 -6.68 7.40
CA GLY A 62 -13.26 -5.78 6.78
C GLY A 62 -12.64 -4.67 5.92
N LEU A 63 -11.32 -4.44 6.02
CA LEU A 63 -10.60 -3.43 5.25
C LEU A 63 -10.01 -3.97 3.94
N THR A 64 -10.01 -5.30 3.76
CA THR A 64 -9.37 -5.96 2.61
C THR A 64 -9.93 -5.54 1.25
N PRO A 65 -11.23 -5.23 1.07
CA PRO A 65 -11.74 -4.77 -0.21
C PRO A 65 -11.14 -3.41 -0.63
N THR A 66 -10.99 -2.49 0.31
CA THR A 66 -10.38 -1.18 0.06
C THR A 66 -8.91 -1.33 -0.36
N VAL A 67 -8.16 -2.18 0.34
CA VAL A 67 -6.75 -2.43 0.04
C VAL A 67 -6.57 -3.13 -1.32
N ALA A 68 -7.46 -4.07 -1.68
CA ALA A 68 -7.47 -4.74 -2.99
C ALA A 68 -7.77 -3.76 -4.12
N TYR A 69 -8.77 -2.89 -3.94
CA TYR A 69 -9.12 -1.84 -4.90
C TYR A 69 -7.95 -0.88 -5.11
N ALA A 70 -7.32 -0.42 -4.04
CA ALA A 70 -6.15 0.44 -4.08
C ALA A 70 -4.99 -0.21 -4.87
N LEU A 71 -4.74 -1.52 -4.69
CA LEU A 71 -3.73 -2.26 -5.46
C LEU A 71 -4.04 -2.26 -6.95
N THR A 72 -5.24 -2.67 -7.34
CA THR A 72 -5.66 -2.74 -8.75
C THR A 72 -5.60 -1.38 -9.43
N THR A 73 -6.04 -0.34 -8.74
CA THR A 73 -5.96 1.05 -9.21
C THR A 73 -4.51 1.48 -9.40
N THR A 74 -3.64 1.15 -8.45
CA THR A 74 -2.22 1.49 -8.53
C THR A 74 -1.53 0.76 -9.68
N LEU A 75 -1.77 -0.56 -9.84
CA LEU A 75 -1.19 -1.36 -10.93
C LEU A 75 -1.52 -0.79 -12.32
N SER A 76 -2.74 -0.28 -12.51
CA SER A 76 -3.14 0.35 -13.78
C SER A 76 -2.44 1.69 -14.06
N ARG A 77 -1.90 2.34 -13.02
CA ARG A 77 -1.22 3.65 -13.09
C ARG A 77 0.31 3.57 -13.08
N THR A 78 0.89 2.40 -12.78
CA THR A 78 2.34 2.19 -12.81
C THR A 78 2.92 2.45 -14.21
N LYS A 79 4.22 2.68 -14.27
CA LYS A 79 4.94 2.91 -15.54
C LYS A 79 6.10 1.92 -15.62
N PRO A 80 5.96 0.85 -16.43
CA PRO A 80 4.82 0.49 -17.31
C PRO A 80 3.58 0.01 -16.53
N PRO A 81 2.37 0.16 -17.09
CA PRO A 81 1.14 -0.31 -16.43
C PRO A 81 1.09 -1.83 -16.39
N VAL A 82 0.59 -2.38 -15.28
CA VAL A 82 0.36 -3.81 -15.11
C VAL A 82 -1.13 -4.11 -15.30
N ARG A 83 -1.42 -5.04 -16.19
CA ARG A 83 -2.79 -5.47 -16.46
C ARG A 83 -3.25 -6.48 -15.41
N ALA A 84 -3.83 -5.98 -14.32
CA ALA A 84 -4.42 -6.84 -13.29
C ALA A 84 -5.82 -7.31 -13.70
N VAL A 85 -6.09 -8.61 -13.51
CA VAL A 85 -7.44 -9.16 -13.63
C VAL A 85 -8.27 -8.71 -12.43
N ALA A 86 -9.42 -8.13 -12.67
CA ALA A 86 -10.29 -7.64 -11.61
C ALA A 86 -10.85 -8.79 -10.76
N MET A 87 -11.04 -8.60 -9.45
CA MET A 87 -11.53 -9.64 -8.55
C MET A 87 -12.87 -10.26 -8.98
N PRO A 88 -13.89 -9.51 -9.44
CA PRO A 88 -15.13 -10.11 -9.94
C PRO A 88 -14.91 -11.06 -11.12
N GLU A 89 -14.02 -10.69 -12.05
CA GLU A 89 -13.65 -11.53 -13.19
C GLU A 89 -12.87 -12.78 -12.73
N THR A 90 -11.96 -12.63 -11.78
CA THR A 90 -11.24 -13.74 -11.16
C THR A 90 -12.23 -14.75 -10.57
N LEU A 91 -13.19 -14.30 -9.76
CA LEU A 91 -14.18 -15.17 -9.12
C LEU A 91 -15.09 -15.86 -10.14
N SER A 92 -15.52 -15.15 -11.19
CA SER A 92 -16.33 -15.74 -12.27
C SER A 92 -15.57 -16.85 -12.99
N ARG A 93 -14.32 -16.60 -13.39
CA ARG A 93 -13.49 -17.61 -14.05
C ARG A 93 -13.22 -18.84 -13.17
N LEU A 94 -13.04 -18.65 -11.86
CA LEU A 94 -12.88 -19.74 -10.91
C LEU A 94 -14.15 -20.57 -10.78
N ALA A 95 -15.32 -19.92 -10.75
CA ALA A 95 -16.62 -20.60 -10.72
C ALA A 95 -16.88 -21.40 -12.02
N ASP A 96 -16.59 -20.81 -13.19
CA ASP A 96 -16.73 -21.46 -14.49
C ASP A 96 -15.85 -22.71 -14.66
N ASN A 97 -14.78 -22.82 -13.87
CA ASN A 97 -13.83 -23.95 -13.86
C ASN A 97 -13.96 -24.86 -12.63
N ASP A 98 -15.00 -24.71 -11.82
CA ASP A 98 -15.23 -25.48 -10.57
C ASP A 98 -14.07 -25.38 -9.54
N LEU A 99 -13.30 -24.26 -9.55
CA LEU A 99 -12.11 -24.07 -8.71
C LEU A 99 -12.35 -23.20 -7.47
N THR A 100 -13.60 -22.81 -7.18
CA THR A 100 -13.92 -21.94 -6.04
C THR A 100 -13.49 -22.53 -4.72
N GLY A 101 -13.69 -23.84 -4.50
CA GLY A 101 -13.26 -24.54 -3.29
C GLY A 101 -11.73 -24.60 -3.17
N GLU A 102 -11.04 -24.92 -4.28
CA GLU A 102 -9.57 -24.96 -4.29
C GLU A 102 -8.96 -23.58 -4.04
N TYR A 103 -9.59 -22.53 -4.53
CA TYR A 103 -9.16 -21.17 -4.26
C TYR A 103 -9.31 -20.79 -2.78
N ALA A 104 -10.43 -21.15 -2.17
CA ALA A 104 -10.63 -20.94 -0.73
C ALA A 104 -9.59 -21.70 0.11
N ASP A 105 -9.31 -22.97 -0.24
CA ASP A 105 -8.30 -23.80 0.42
C ASP A 105 -6.88 -23.24 0.23
N LEU A 106 -6.56 -22.72 -0.97
CA LEU A 106 -5.27 -22.08 -1.26
C LEU A 106 -5.05 -20.89 -0.32
N LEU A 107 -6.04 -19.99 -0.21
CA LEU A 107 -5.96 -18.81 0.66
C LEU A 107 -5.92 -19.19 2.14
N ALA A 108 -6.73 -20.16 2.57
CA ALA A 108 -6.72 -20.66 3.95
C ALA A 108 -5.38 -21.34 4.30
N GLY A 109 -4.81 -22.10 3.37
CA GLY A 109 -3.47 -22.70 3.49
C GLY A 109 -2.39 -21.63 3.63
N PHE A 110 -2.44 -20.62 2.76
CA PHE A 110 -1.53 -19.50 2.80
C PHE A 110 -1.61 -18.71 4.12
N GLY A 111 -2.82 -18.44 4.62
CA GLY A 111 -3.01 -17.75 5.91
C GLY A 111 -2.37 -18.46 7.11
N ARG A 112 -2.17 -19.78 7.04
CA ARG A 112 -1.52 -20.56 8.09
C ARG A 112 -0.01 -20.71 7.91
N THR A 113 0.48 -20.77 6.67
CA THR A 113 1.85 -21.20 6.35
C THR A 113 2.69 -20.10 5.70
N GLY A 114 2.06 -19.06 5.15
CA GLY A 114 2.72 -18.06 4.31
C GLY A 114 3.17 -18.60 2.94
N ILE A 115 2.72 -19.80 2.55
CA ILE A 115 3.14 -20.49 1.31
C ILE A 115 1.90 -20.81 0.48
N LEU A 116 1.92 -20.41 -0.82
CA LEU A 116 0.93 -20.86 -1.78
C LEU A 116 1.26 -22.29 -2.23
N GLU A 117 0.33 -23.19 -2.04
CA GLU A 117 0.50 -24.61 -2.41
C GLU A 117 0.58 -24.74 -3.94
N ARG A 118 1.69 -25.35 -4.41
CA ARG A 118 2.12 -25.34 -5.81
C ARG A 118 1.07 -25.88 -6.78
N GLU A 119 0.50 -27.05 -6.50
CA GLU A 119 -0.39 -27.71 -7.44
C GLU A 119 -1.74 -26.99 -7.58
N ARG A 120 -2.25 -26.42 -6.47
CA ARG A 120 -3.44 -25.55 -6.52
C ARG A 120 -3.15 -24.24 -7.24
N LEU A 121 -2.01 -23.60 -6.94
CA LEU A 121 -1.61 -22.37 -7.62
C LEU A 121 -1.47 -22.55 -9.12
N LYS A 122 -0.91 -23.68 -9.58
CA LYS A 122 -0.77 -24.04 -10.98
C LYS A 122 -2.13 -24.19 -11.68
N ARG A 123 -3.08 -24.91 -11.05
CA ARG A 123 -4.43 -25.08 -11.62
C ARG A 123 -5.18 -23.76 -11.69
N ILE A 124 -5.14 -22.99 -10.63
CA ILE A 124 -5.79 -21.67 -10.53
C ILE A 124 -5.17 -20.72 -11.57
N GLY A 125 -3.84 -20.63 -11.65
CA GLY A 125 -3.15 -19.79 -12.62
C GLY A 125 -3.50 -20.15 -14.06
N ALA A 126 -3.60 -21.45 -14.38
CA ALA A 126 -4.00 -21.94 -15.70
C ALA A 126 -5.45 -21.54 -16.05
N ALA A 127 -6.39 -21.72 -15.13
CA ALA A 127 -7.80 -21.34 -15.32
C ALA A 127 -7.98 -19.82 -15.49
N LEU A 128 -7.16 -19.02 -14.80
CA LEU A 128 -7.18 -17.57 -14.90
C LEU A 128 -6.38 -17.02 -16.09
N GLY A 129 -5.61 -17.89 -16.79
CA GLY A 129 -4.73 -17.47 -17.88
C GLY A 129 -3.59 -16.54 -17.40
N SER A 130 -3.15 -16.69 -16.16
CA SER A 130 -2.16 -15.84 -15.55
C SER A 130 -0.90 -16.61 -15.20
N ARG A 131 0.23 -16.22 -15.80
CA ARG A 131 1.55 -16.76 -15.43
C ARG A 131 1.98 -16.28 -14.05
N TYR A 132 1.73 -15.00 -13.77
CA TYR A 132 2.08 -14.40 -12.48
C TYR A 132 0.85 -14.15 -11.63
N VAL A 133 0.99 -14.48 -10.36
CA VAL A 133 -0.04 -14.31 -9.34
C VAL A 133 0.53 -13.44 -8.23
N MET A 134 -0.18 -12.38 -7.89
CA MET A 134 0.14 -11.49 -6.79
C MET A 134 -0.67 -11.87 -5.55
N GLN A 135 0.02 -12.07 -4.43
CA GLN A 135 -0.60 -12.25 -3.13
C GLN A 135 -0.37 -11.01 -2.28
N PRO A 136 -1.36 -10.12 -2.19
CA PRO A 136 -1.29 -8.95 -1.32
C PRO A 136 -1.67 -9.30 0.11
N GLY A 137 -1.15 -8.51 1.06
CA GLY A 137 -1.52 -8.60 2.45
C GLY A 137 -1.57 -7.27 3.17
N LEU A 138 -2.49 -7.18 4.11
CA LEU A 138 -2.64 -6.10 5.07
C LEU A 138 -2.17 -6.63 6.44
N ALA A 139 -0.95 -6.23 6.84
CA ALA A 139 -0.38 -6.68 8.11
C ALA A 139 -0.90 -5.87 9.29
N GLU A 140 -1.09 -4.55 9.10
CA GLU A 140 -1.53 -3.65 10.15
C GLU A 140 -2.26 -2.44 9.57
N PHE A 141 -3.31 -2.02 10.24
CA PHE A 141 -3.89 -0.70 10.12
C PHE A 141 -4.33 -0.24 11.51
N SER A 142 -3.75 0.84 11.98
CA SER A 142 -4.06 1.42 13.29
C SER A 142 -4.21 2.92 13.20
N VAL A 143 -5.13 3.47 14.00
CA VAL A 143 -5.30 4.92 14.18
C VAL A 143 -5.30 5.20 15.66
N GLY A 144 -4.36 6.03 16.11
CA GLY A 144 -4.19 6.42 17.50
C GLY A 144 -4.23 7.93 17.70
N LEU A 145 -4.51 8.35 18.93
CA LEU A 145 -4.42 9.74 19.36
C LEU A 145 -3.28 9.86 20.36
N PHE A 146 -2.39 10.81 20.13
CA PHE A 146 -1.25 11.07 20.98
C PHE A 146 -1.25 12.53 21.43
N ASP A 147 -1.08 12.74 22.73
CA ASP A 147 -0.93 14.08 23.33
C ASP A 147 0.56 14.40 23.39
N LYS A 148 1.02 15.45 22.66
CA LYS A 148 2.46 15.79 22.58
C LYS A 148 2.96 16.70 23.69
N PHE A 149 2.12 17.55 24.27
CA PHE A 149 2.51 18.47 25.33
C PHE A 149 1.40 18.63 26.35
N GLU A 150 1.76 18.49 27.61
CA GLU A 150 0.93 18.83 28.75
C GLU A 150 1.65 19.87 29.59
N ILE A 151 1.08 21.05 29.72
CA ILE A 151 1.59 22.12 30.62
C ILE A 151 0.47 22.41 31.59
N TRP A 152 0.73 22.23 32.90
CA TRP A 152 -0.22 22.51 33.98
C TRP A 152 -1.56 21.76 33.84
N GLY A 153 -1.54 20.52 33.34
CA GLY A 153 -2.73 19.73 33.11
C GLY A 153 -3.54 20.12 31.85
N ILE A 154 -3.06 21.09 31.07
CA ILE A 154 -3.69 21.50 29.80
C ILE A 154 -2.95 20.80 28.64
N LYS A 155 -3.68 19.94 27.90
CA LYS A 155 -3.17 19.28 26.71
C LYS A 155 -3.18 20.27 25.55
N ILE A 156 -2.00 20.70 25.09
CA ILE A 156 -1.86 21.80 24.12
C ILE A 156 -1.94 21.31 22.69
N VAL A 157 -1.43 20.11 22.39
CA VAL A 157 -1.44 19.56 21.03
C VAL A 157 -1.82 18.09 21.06
N ARG A 158 -2.93 17.76 20.42
CA ARG A 158 -3.36 16.38 20.18
C ARG A 158 -3.05 16.02 18.73
N THR A 159 -2.33 14.93 18.52
CA THR A 159 -1.93 14.43 17.19
C THR A 159 -2.61 13.10 16.95
N ARG A 160 -3.25 12.97 15.79
CA ARG A 160 -3.74 11.68 15.29
C ARG A 160 -2.65 11.05 14.45
N ILE A 161 -2.33 9.79 14.72
CA ILE A 161 -1.35 9.01 13.96
C ILE A 161 -2.09 7.84 13.34
N ALA A 162 -1.91 7.65 12.04
CA ALA A 162 -2.38 6.47 11.31
C ALA A 162 -1.16 5.71 10.80
N THR A 163 -1.12 4.39 11.04
CA THR A 163 -0.08 3.49 10.53
C THR A 163 -0.73 2.42 9.67
N LEU A 164 -0.18 2.24 8.48
CA LEU A 164 -0.55 1.20 7.52
C LEU A 164 0.68 0.38 7.18
N ARG A 165 0.60 -0.96 7.32
CA ARG A 165 1.64 -1.89 6.88
C ARG A 165 1.07 -2.88 5.89
N LEU A 166 1.64 -2.91 4.69
CA LEU A 166 1.27 -3.78 3.58
C LEU A 166 2.45 -4.66 3.18
N TRP A 167 2.15 -5.80 2.57
CA TRP A 167 3.15 -6.64 1.92
C TRP A 167 2.57 -7.20 0.60
N LEU A 168 3.47 -7.49 -0.33
CA LEU A 168 3.13 -8.05 -1.64
C LEU A 168 4.14 -9.11 -2.02
N GLN A 169 3.63 -10.25 -2.47
CA GLN A 169 4.41 -11.33 -3.04
C GLN A 169 4.00 -11.56 -4.49
N ILE A 170 4.98 -11.86 -5.36
CA ILE A 170 4.74 -12.27 -6.75
C ILE A 170 5.21 -13.70 -6.92
N TRP A 171 4.30 -14.55 -7.34
CA TRP A 171 4.50 -15.98 -7.53
C TRP A 171 4.37 -16.34 -9.01
N GLU A 172 5.19 -17.28 -9.48
CA GLU A 172 5.02 -17.88 -10.80
C GLU A 172 4.12 -19.10 -10.68
N ALA A 173 2.90 -19.03 -11.23
CA ALA A 173 1.88 -20.06 -11.06
C ALA A 173 2.30 -21.45 -11.60
N PRO A 174 2.94 -21.59 -12.78
CA PRO A 174 3.36 -22.90 -13.31
C PRO A 174 4.38 -23.63 -12.44
N THR A 175 5.28 -22.90 -11.78
CA THR A 175 6.37 -23.48 -10.99
C THR A 175 6.12 -23.48 -9.49
N GLY A 176 5.19 -22.64 -9.02
CA GLY A 176 4.94 -22.42 -7.59
C GLY A 176 6.09 -21.69 -6.88
N HIS A 177 6.95 -21.00 -7.62
CA HIS A 177 8.05 -20.27 -7.02
C HIS A 177 7.64 -18.85 -6.63
N LEU A 178 8.05 -18.44 -5.44
CA LEU A 178 8.07 -17.03 -5.04
C LEU A 178 9.23 -16.34 -5.77
N LEU A 179 8.91 -15.30 -6.55
CA LEU A 179 9.91 -14.58 -7.35
C LEU A 179 10.31 -13.25 -6.72
N TRP A 180 9.38 -12.58 -6.05
CA TRP A 180 9.59 -11.29 -5.44
C TRP A 180 8.67 -11.10 -4.23
N GLU A 181 9.19 -10.43 -3.22
CA GLU A 181 8.45 -10.06 -2.01
C GLU A 181 8.87 -8.68 -1.52
N ARG A 182 7.90 -7.92 -1.04
CA ARG A 182 8.12 -6.60 -0.43
C ARG A 182 7.16 -6.34 0.70
N THR A 183 7.66 -5.69 1.75
CA THR A 183 6.86 -5.11 2.83
C THR A 183 7.09 -3.61 2.88
N GLY A 184 6.03 -2.85 3.08
CA GLY A 184 6.08 -1.40 3.25
C GLY A 184 5.24 -0.95 4.44
N GLU A 185 5.66 0.15 5.04
CA GLU A 185 4.96 0.83 6.11
C GLU A 185 4.82 2.31 5.78
N LEU A 186 3.65 2.87 6.08
CA LEU A 186 3.36 4.29 5.96
C LEU A 186 2.73 4.77 7.26
N THR A 187 3.39 5.69 7.93
CA THR A 187 2.86 6.38 9.11
C THR A 187 2.61 7.84 8.80
N ILE A 188 1.41 8.33 9.09
CA ILE A 188 0.99 9.71 8.89
C ILE A 188 0.55 10.29 10.22
N ALA A 189 1.10 11.46 10.57
CA ALA A 189 0.73 12.21 11.76
C ALA A 189 0.10 13.55 11.36
N ALA A 190 -1.11 13.83 11.86
CA ALA A 190 -1.81 15.09 11.63
C ALA A 190 -2.36 15.68 12.94
N PRO A 191 -2.30 17.02 13.13
CA PRO A 191 -2.94 17.67 14.27
C PRO A 191 -4.46 17.47 14.26
N VAL A 192 -5.08 17.21 15.41
CA VAL A 192 -6.54 16.97 15.52
C VAL A 192 -7.37 18.19 15.08
N VAL A 193 -6.80 19.40 15.16
CA VAL A 193 -7.47 20.64 14.75
C VAL A 193 -7.76 20.71 13.25
N GLN A 194 -7.05 19.89 12.45
CA GLN A 194 -7.20 19.82 10.99
C GLN A 194 -7.83 18.46 10.59
N GLN A 195 -9.10 18.26 10.89
CA GLN A 195 -9.80 16.99 10.61
C GLN A 195 -9.77 16.60 9.13
N ASP A 196 -9.70 17.56 8.21
CA ASP A 196 -9.74 17.34 6.76
C ASP A 196 -8.39 16.93 6.15
N THR A 197 -7.32 16.81 6.96
CA THR A 197 -5.97 16.50 6.48
C THR A 197 -5.55 15.03 6.63
N MET A 198 -6.39 14.20 7.28
CA MET A 198 -6.09 12.77 7.37
C MET A 198 -6.36 12.08 6.03
N MET A 199 -5.33 11.43 5.49
CA MET A 199 -5.48 10.56 4.33
C MET A 199 -6.42 9.41 4.67
N SER A 200 -7.29 9.05 3.73
CA SER A 200 -8.11 7.85 3.83
C SER A 200 -7.26 6.58 3.77
N LEU A 201 -7.79 5.44 4.21
CA LEU A 201 -7.13 4.15 4.04
C LEU A 201 -6.81 3.87 2.56
N ASP A 202 -7.72 4.23 1.65
CA ASP A 202 -7.53 4.05 0.21
C ASP A 202 -6.34 4.86 -0.31
N ASP A 203 -6.25 6.16 0.05
CA ASP A 203 -5.13 7.02 -0.34
C ASP A 203 -3.80 6.53 0.24
N MET A 204 -3.80 6.11 1.52
CA MET A 204 -2.62 5.54 2.16
C MET A 204 -2.17 4.25 1.44
N ALA A 205 -3.11 3.37 1.11
CA ALA A 205 -2.82 2.13 0.43
C ALA A 205 -2.32 2.37 -1.00
N GLN A 206 -2.95 3.27 -1.78
CA GLN A 206 -2.48 3.63 -3.12
C GLN A 206 -1.06 4.21 -3.07
N LYS A 207 -0.78 5.12 -2.14
CA LYS A 207 0.56 5.71 -1.96
C LYS A 207 1.60 4.65 -1.63
N LEU A 208 1.28 3.73 -0.73
CA LEU A 208 2.22 2.69 -0.30
C LEU A 208 2.46 1.65 -1.41
N TRP A 209 1.39 1.20 -2.10
CA TRP A 209 1.51 0.32 -3.27
C TRP A 209 2.33 0.94 -4.39
N ALA A 210 2.07 2.20 -4.74
CA ALA A 210 2.83 2.92 -5.77
C ALA A 210 4.32 2.93 -5.43
N ARG A 211 4.66 3.24 -4.18
CA ARG A 211 6.04 3.26 -3.74
C ARG A 211 6.73 1.90 -3.84
N MET A 212 6.06 0.82 -3.38
CA MET A 212 6.61 -0.54 -3.43
C MET A 212 6.81 -1.01 -4.88
N LEU A 213 5.88 -0.68 -5.78
CA LEU A 213 5.94 -1.08 -7.18
C LEU A 213 6.95 -0.23 -7.98
N GLU A 214 6.86 1.09 -7.89
CA GLU A 214 7.67 2.00 -8.72
C GLU A 214 9.13 2.04 -8.30
N LYS A 215 9.41 2.12 -7.00
CA LYS A 215 10.79 2.26 -6.51
C LYS A 215 11.55 0.94 -6.43
N ASP A 216 10.85 -0.19 -6.30
CA ASP A 216 11.52 -1.44 -5.99
C ASP A 216 11.34 -2.51 -7.06
N LEU A 217 10.17 -2.56 -7.69
CA LEU A 217 9.90 -3.54 -8.74
C LEU A 217 10.28 -3.02 -10.12
N PHE A 218 9.95 -1.76 -10.41
CA PHE A 218 10.13 -1.12 -11.72
C PHE A 218 11.30 -0.12 -11.77
N GLU A 219 12.07 0.04 -10.69
CA GLU A 219 13.20 0.97 -10.67
C GLU A 219 14.25 0.61 -11.76
N GLY A 220 14.67 1.63 -12.50
CA GLY A 220 15.69 1.49 -13.54
C GLY A 220 15.24 0.82 -14.84
N LEU A 221 13.93 0.53 -15.01
CA LEU A 221 13.44 -0.02 -16.26
C LEU A 221 13.39 1.04 -17.36
N PRO A 222 13.83 0.70 -18.58
CA PRO A 222 13.68 1.58 -19.72
C PRO A 222 12.19 1.71 -20.11
N PRO A 223 11.77 2.85 -20.69
CA PRO A 223 10.39 3.03 -21.18
C PRO A 223 9.93 1.97 -22.19
N SER A 224 10.91 1.31 -22.87
CA SER A 224 10.66 0.20 -23.82
C SER A 224 10.23 -1.11 -23.16
N ALA A 225 10.21 -1.21 -21.84
CA ALA A 225 9.66 -2.37 -21.12
C ALA A 225 8.11 -2.44 -21.17
N ALA A 226 7.46 -1.39 -21.69
CA ALA A 226 6.02 -1.42 -21.96
C ALA A 226 5.70 -2.33 -23.16
N CYS A 227 4.56 -2.98 -23.11
CA CYS A 227 4.05 -3.76 -24.24
C CYS A 227 3.68 -2.83 -25.38
N THR A 228 4.26 -3.05 -26.54
CA THR A 228 3.87 -2.46 -27.83
C THR A 228 2.74 -3.28 -28.44
#